data_bd14714fb15df7392937c39cebeaebdf
#
_entry.id   bd14714fb15df7392937c39cebeaebdf
#
_cell.length_a   1.000
_cell.length_b   1.000
_cell.length_c   1.000
_cell.angle_alpha   90.00
_cell.angle_beta   90.00
_cell.angle_gamma   90.00
#
_symmetry.space_group_name_H-M   'P 1'
#
loop_
_entity.id
_entity.type
_entity.pdbx_description
1 polymer ?
#
loop_
_entity_poly.entity_id
_entity_poly.type
_entity_poly.pdbx_seq_one_letter_code
_entity_poly.pdbx_strand_id
1 'polypeptide(L)' 'MALSTTSNFVKPDDAYRLVVEAHRGLSDETSAVLNSALVLVLANHIGDIDVLREAVAVAKRALSDKAAPAAASA' A
#
# COMPACT_ATOMS: atom_id res chain seq x y z
N MET A 1 7.65 7.72 16.55
CA MET A 1 6.32 7.41 16.01
C MET A 1 6.24 5.93 15.70
N ALA A 2 5.13 5.30 16.06
CA ALA A 2 4.93 3.87 15.80
C ALA A 2 3.91 3.68 14.68
N LEU A 3 4.02 2.57 13.97
CA LEU A 3 3.07 2.23 12.94
C LEU A 3 1.70 1.94 13.55
N SER A 4 0.67 2.54 12.98
CA SER A 4 -0.71 2.21 13.34
C SER A 4 -1.19 1.08 12.44
N THR A 5 -1.82 0.08 13.03
CA THR A 5 -2.39 -1.03 12.27
C THR A 5 -3.92 -1.01 12.27
N THR A 6 -4.50 -0.01 12.90
CA THR A 6 -5.94 0.23 12.82
C THR A 6 -6.18 1.36 11.83
N SER A 7 -7.42 1.47 11.35
CA SER A 7 -7.74 2.52 10.39
C SER A 7 -7.68 3.89 11.06
N ASN A 8 -6.96 4.81 10.44
CA ASN A 8 -6.87 6.19 10.88
C ASN A 8 -7.82 7.11 10.11
N PHE A 9 -8.58 6.56 9.18
CA PHE A 9 -9.51 7.34 8.37
C PHE A 9 -10.90 7.33 8.98
N VAL A 10 -11.56 8.48 8.92
CA VAL A 10 -12.98 8.58 9.29
C VAL A 10 -13.81 7.82 8.26
N LYS A 11 -13.42 7.92 7.00
CA LYS A 11 -14.09 7.22 5.90
C LYS A 11 -13.07 6.41 5.10
N PRO A 12 -12.74 5.21 5.57
CA PRO A 12 -11.72 4.41 4.88
C PRO A 12 -12.08 4.07 3.43
N ASP A 13 -13.37 3.98 3.10
CA ASP A 13 -13.79 3.71 1.72
C ASP A 13 -13.35 4.82 0.77
N ASP A 14 -13.29 6.06 1.23
CA ASP A 14 -12.84 7.17 0.41
C ASP A 14 -11.36 7.02 0.05
N ALA A 15 -10.55 6.59 1.00
CA ALA A 15 -9.13 6.35 0.76
C ALA A 15 -8.93 5.22 -0.25
N TYR A 16 -9.67 4.13 -0.08
CA TYR A 16 -9.61 2.99 -0.99
C TYR A 16 -10.00 3.42 -2.41
N ARG A 17 -11.10 4.16 -2.52
CA ARG A 17 -11.60 4.63 -3.81
C ARG A 17 -10.60 5.54 -4.50
N LEU A 18 -9.94 6.41 -3.74
CA LEU A 18 -8.94 7.31 -4.29
C LEU A 18 -7.81 6.52 -4.95
N VAL A 19 -7.32 5.50 -4.28
CA VAL A 19 -6.23 4.68 -4.80
C VAL A 19 -6.69 3.90 -6.04
N VAL A 20 -7.88 3.29 -5.98
CA VAL A 20 -8.42 2.53 -7.10
C VAL A 20 -8.59 3.43 -8.32
N GLU A 21 -9.16 4.62 -8.13
CA GLU A 21 -9.39 5.55 -9.23
C GLU A 21 -8.09 6.03 -9.86
N ALA A 22 -7.03 6.15 -9.05
CA ALA A 22 -5.73 6.55 -9.56
C ALA A 22 -5.17 5.54 -10.57
N HIS A 23 -5.58 4.27 -10.46
CA HIS A 23 -5.11 3.22 -11.36
C HIS A 23 -6.03 3.00 -12.55
N ARG A 24 -7.17 3.68 -12.61
CA ARG A 24 -8.14 3.46 -13.67
C ARG A 24 -7.55 3.79 -15.03
N GLY A 25 -7.72 2.88 -15.97
CA GLY A 25 -7.25 3.07 -17.34
C GLY A 25 -5.76 2.81 -17.55
N LEU A 26 -5.04 2.43 -16.51
CA LEU A 26 -3.62 2.13 -16.63
C LEU A 26 -3.42 0.64 -16.94
N SER A 27 -2.35 0.34 -17.71
CA SER A 27 -1.92 -1.03 -17.90
C SER A 27 -1.34 -1.55 -16.58
N ASP A 28 -1.18 -2.87 -16.48
CA ASP A 28 -0.57 -3.49 -15.30
C ASP A 28 0.83 -2.93 -15.05
N GLU A 29 1.59 -2.76 -16.13
CA GLU A 29 2.95 -2.25 -16.06
C GLU A 29 2.97 -0.82 -15.52
N THR A 30 2.11 0.04 -16.05
CA THR A 30 2.03 1.44 -15.62
C THR A 30 1.48 1.54 -14.19
N SER A 31 0.54 0.68 -13.82
CA SER A 31 0.04 0.63 -12.45
C SER A 31 1.15 0.27 -11.47
N ALA A 32 2.04 -0.66 -11.85
CA ALA A 32 3.16 -1.01 -11.00
C ALA A 32 4.12 0.18 -10.79
N VAL A 33 4.35 0.95 -11.84
CA VAL A 33 5.17 2.16 -11.74
C VAL A 33 4.52 3.17 -10.81
N LEU A 34 3.22 3.38 -10.95
CA LEU A 34 2.48 4.30 -10.07
C LEU A 34 2.59 3.85 -8.61
N ASN A 35 2.41 2.56 -8.36
CA ASN A 35 2.51 2.03 -6.99
C ASN A 35 3.89 2.27 -6.40
N SER A 36 4.95 2.04 -7.16
CA SER A 36 6.31 2.26 -6.69
C SER A 36 6.55 3.73 -6.37
N ALA A 37 6.10 4.62 -7.24
CA ALA A 37 6.25 6.05 -7.03
C ALA A 37 5.47 6.50 -5.79
N LEU A 38 4.25 6.00 -5.63
CA LEU A 38 3.41 6.34 -4.49
C LEU A 38 4.05 5.90 -3.17
N VAL A 39 4.61 4.69 -3.15
CA VAL A 39 5.30 4.18 -1.97
C VAL A 39 6.44 5.12 -1.57
N LEU A 40 7.23 5.58 -2.54
CA LEU A 40 8.34 6.49 -2.25
C LEU A 40 7.86 7.84 -1.72
N VAL A 41 6.79 8.37 -2.30
CA VAL A 41 6.21 9.63 -1.83
C VAL A 41 5.73 9.48 -0.38
N LEU A 42 5.03 8.40 -0.08
CA LEU A 42 4.50 8.16 1.26
C LEU A 42 5.63 7.87 2.25
N ALA A 43 6.65 7.15 1.83
CA ALA A 43 7.82 6.89 2.67
C ALA A 43 8.51 8.20 3.06
N ASN A 44 8.65 9.10 2.10
CA ASN A 44 9.22 10.42 2.36
C ASN A 44 8.36 11.22 3.35
N HIS A 45 7.05 11.13 3.20
CA HIS A 45 6.13 11.83 4.11
C HIS A 45 6.25 11.30 5.55
N ILE A 46 6.35 9.97 5.69
CA ILE A 46 6.50 9.33 7.00
C ILE A 46 7.83 9.76 7.63
N GLY A 47 8.91 9.72 6.87
CA GLY A 47 10.21 10.21 7.31
C GLY A 47 10.84 9.48 8.49
N ASP A 48 10.37 8.27 8.80
CA ASP A 48 10.84 7.50 9.94
C ASP A 48 11.14 6.07 9.46
N ILE A 49 12.43 5.72 9.47
CA ILE A 49 12.85 4.44 8.94
C ILE A 49 12.32 3.27 9.76
N ASP A 50 12.17 3.43 11.05
CA ASP A 50 11.66 2.35 11.90
C ASP A 50 10.21 2.07 11.61
N VAL A 51 9.40 3.12 11.44
CA VAL A 51 7.98 2.97 11.05
C VAL A 51 7.89 2.31 9.68
N LEU A 52 8.75 2.73 8.75
CA LEU A 52 8.75 2.17 7.41
C LEU A 52 9.13 0.68 7.42
N ARG A 53 10.09 0.32 8.27
CA ARG A 53 10.50 -1.08 8.42
C ARG A 53 9.34 -1.92 8.95
N GLU A 54 8.60 -1.41 9.92
CA GLU A 54 7.41 -2.09 10.44
C GLU A 54 6.35 -2.26 9.35
N ALA A 55 6.15 -1.22 8.56
CA ALA A 55 5.17 -1.26 7.47
C ALA A 55 5.53 -2.34 6.44
N VAL A 56 6.81 -2.45 6.11
CA VAL A 56 7.29 -3.50 5.19
C VAL A 56 7.01 -4.88 5.77
N ALA A 57 7.26 -5.07 7.06
CA ALA A 57 7.02 -6.36 7.71
C ALA A 57 5.53 -6.73 7.67
N VAL A 58 4.65 -5.77 7.92
CA VAL A 58 3.20 -5.99 7.87
C VAL A 58 2.77 -6.33 6.45
N ALA A 59 3.29 -5.62 5.46
CA ALA A 59 2.95 -5.86 4.06
C ALA A 59 3.41 -7.26 3.62
N LYS A 60 4.60 -7.67 4.01
CA LYS A 60 5.10 -9.00 3.69
C LYS A 60 4.26 -10.10 4.33
N ARG A 61 3.81 -9.88 5.56
CA ARG A 61 2.93 -10.81 6.25
C ARG A 61 1.61 -10.98 5.51
N ALA A 62 1.06 -9.87 5.01
CA ALA A 62 -0.17 -9.91 4.24
C ALA A 62 -0.03 -10.75 2.97
N LEU A 63 1.13 -10.70 2.32
CA LEU A 63 1.41 -11.54 1.16
C LEU A 63 1.43 -13.02 1.55
N SER A 64 2.08 -13.34 2.66
CA SER A 64 2.14 -14.72 3.15
C SER A 64 0.76 -15.25 3.52
N ASP A 65 -0.04 -14.45 4.21
CA ASP A 65 -1.36 -14.86 4.67
C ASP A 65 -2.31 -15.10 3.49
N LYS A 66 -2.20 -14.30 2.45
CA LYS A 66 -3.02 -14.47 1.27
C LYS A 66 -2.48 -15.53 0.34
N ALA A 67 -1.22 -15.85 0.51
CA ALA A 67 -0.57 -16.93 -0.21
C ALA A 67 -0.85 -16.88 -1.72
N ALA A 68 -0.96 -18.05 -2.32
CA ALA A 68 -1.16 -18.18 -3.75
C ALA A 68 -2.40 -17.46 -4.28
N PRO A 69 -3.53 -17.45 -3.61
CA PRO A 69 -4.72 -16.82 -4.16
C PRO A 69 -4.51 -15.36 -4.53
N ALA A 70 -3.86 -14.62 -3.67
CA ALA A 70 -3.61 -13.22 -3.92
C ALA A 70 -2.64 -13.04 -5.06
N ALA A 71 -1.60 -13.83 -5.09
CA ALA A 71 -0.61 -13.78 -6.15
C ALA A 71 -1.25 -14.11 -7.49
N ALA A 72 -2.13 -15.08 -7.51
CA ALA A 72 -2.80 -15.49 -8.73
C ALA A 72 -3.74 -14.41 -9.25
N SER A 73 -4.33 -13.65 -8.37
CA SER A 73 -5.26 -12.60 -8.77
C SER A 73 -4.57 -11.34 -9.26
N ALA A 74 -3.31 -11.26 -9.05
CA ALA A 74 -2.56 -10.08 -9.42
C ALA A 74 -2.47 -9.87 -10.92
#